data_bc9e24db6d958612b87a65b97a905c56
#
_entry.id   bc9e24db6d958612b87a65b97a905c56
#
_cell.length_a   1.000
_cell.length_b   1.000
_cell.length_c   1.000
_cell.angle_alpha   90.00
_cell.angle_beta   90.00
_cell.angle_gamma   90.00
#
_symmetry.space_group_name_H-M   'P 1'
#
loop_
_entity.id
_entity.type
_entity.pdbx_description
1 polymer ?
#
loop_
_entity_poly.entity_id
_entity_poly.type
_entity_poly.pdbx_seq_one_letter_code
_entity_poly.pdbx_strand_id
1 'polypeptide(L)'
;MFIKDTLPNGNPRMFETRYPALFRLGLSKKMPTYVIASDLVAGFQDKYYARAKWRWSIGLEWTKMESLPLRIGYSWAGADLKELSMGIGYRKGPIIWDLGFAFRNGTWLHTMKGFNLSTGFTLTSFGGWKSDTEKKQSDKGLRGLFNRLKKNRTKN
;
A
#
# COMPACT_ATOMS: atom_id res chain seq x y z
N MET A 1 31.18 19.16 9.00
CA MET A 1 31.29 20.48 9.67
C MET A 1 30.06 20.59 10.59
N PHE A 2 30.29 20.44 11.90
CA PHE A 2 29.21 20.56 12.88
C PHE A 2 29.09 22.04 13.28
N ILE A 3 27.98 22.67 12.92
CA ILE A 3 27.67 24.03 13.39
C ILE A 3 27.18 23.89 14.84
N LYS A 4 28.02 24.25 15.81
CA LYS A 4 27.57 24.42 17.19
C LYS A 4 26.76 25.72 17.26
N ASP A 5 25.42 25.60 17.28
CA ASP A 5 24.55 26.73 17.54
C ASP A 5 24.54 26.98 19.06
N THR A 6 25.31 27.96 19.50
CA THR A 6 25.42 28.35 20.90
C THR A 6 24.84 29.74 21.12
N LEU A 7 24.19 29.94 22.26
CA LEU A 7 23.74 31.28 22.70
C LEU A 7 24.95 32.19 22.98
N PRO A 8 24.79 33.52 23.00
CA PRO A 8 25.87 34.46 23.31
C PRO A 8 26.58 34.23 24.66
N ASN A 9 25.91 33.53 25.57
CA ASN A 9 26.43 33.12 26.88
C ASN A 9 27.22 31.78 26.87
N GLY A 10 27.49 31.20 25.69
CA GLY A 10 28.22 29.95 25.54
C GLY A 10 27.40 28.67 25.79
N ASN A 11 26.14 28.78 26.19
CA ASN A 11 25.29 27.61 26.43
C ASN A 11 24.76 27.02 25.12
N PRO A 12 24.62 25.69 25.02
CA PRO A 12 24.03 25.06 23.85
C PRO A 12 22.55 25.50 23.71
N ARG A 13 22.15 25.90 22.49
CA ARG A 13 20.78 26.24 22.20
C ARG A 13 19.94 24.97 22.21
N MET A 14 19.10 24.81 23.22
CA MET A 14 18.11 23.73 23.24
C MET A 14 16.95 24.09 22.30
N PHE A 15 16.64 23.21 21.36
CA PHE A 15 15.45 23.34 20.54
C PHE A 15 14.51 22.15 20.82
N GLU A 16 13.25 22.47 21.05
CA GLU A 16 12.21 21.48 21.25
C GLU A 16 11.48 21.27 19.92
N THR A 17 11.48 20.01 19.45
CA THR A 17 10.79 19.63 18.23
C THR A 17 9.63 18.71 18.60
N ARG A 18 8.41 19.14 18.26
CA ARG A 18 7.20 18.32 18.45
C ARG A 18 6.79 17.74 17.11
N TYR A 19 6.63 16.42 17.08
CA TYR A 19 6.08 15.73 15.92
C TYR A 19 4.61 16.08 15.72
N PRO A 20 4.17 16.34 14.46
CA PRO A 20 2.77 16.60 14.18
C PRO A 20 1.93 15.33 14.42
N ALA A 21 0.77 15.51 15.02
CA ALA A 21 -0.18 14.41 15.18
C ALA A 21 -0.88 14.12 13.85
N LEU A 22 -0.93 12.84 13.48
CA LEU A 22 -1.61 12.32 12.30
C LEU A 22 -2.61 11.24 12.76
N PHE A 23 -3.81 11.31 12.22
CA PHE A 23 -4.82 10.27 12.34
C PHE A 23 -4.98 9.58 11.00
N ARG A 24 -5.00 8.24 11.00
CA ARG A 24 -5.22 7.44 9.82
C ARG A 24 -6.20 6.32 10.10
N LEU A 25 -7.21 6.19 9.25
CA LEU A 25 -8.19 5.12 9.27
C LEU A 25 -8.25 4.48 7.89
N GLY A 26 -7.93 3.19 7.80
CA GLY A 26 -7.97 2.42 6.56
C GLY A 26 -8.93 1.25 6.68
N LEU A 27 -9.73 1.03 5.66
CA LEU A 27 -10.64 -0.10 5.51
C LEU A 27 -10.39 -0.77 4.16
N SER A 28 -10.38 -2.10 4.14
CA SER A 28 -10.28 -2.85 2.90
C SER A 28 -11.16 -4.09 2.91
N LYS A 29 -11.70 -4.44 1.74
CA LYS A 29 -12.48 -5.66 1.53
C LYS A 29 -11.98 -6.38 0.29
N LYS A 30 -11.53 -7.62 0.49
CA LYS A 30 -11.11 -8.52 -0.59
C LYS A 30 -12.31 -9.35 -1.05
N MET A 31 -12.55 -9.36 -2.36
CA MET A 31 -13.52 -10.21 -3.06
C MET A 31 -12.79 -11.14 -4.03
N PRO A 32 -13.44 -12.17 -4.60
CA PRO A 32 -12.76 -13.14 -5.45
C PRO A 32 -12.05 -12.55 -6.67
N THR A 33 -12.56 -11.46 -7.23
CA THR A 33 -12.07 -10.84 -8.48
C THR A 33 -11.54 -9.43 -8.32
N TYR A 34 -11.75 -8.81 -7.17
CA TYR A 34 -11.30 -7.44 -6.91
C TYR A 34 -11.10 -7.17 -5.41
N VAL A 35 -10.32 -6.14 -5.12
CA VAL A 35 -10.10 -5.61 -3.78
C VAL A 35 -10.50 -4.14 -3.79
N ILE A 36 -11.33 -3.73 -2.84
CA ILE A 36 -11.66 -2.32 -2.59
C ILE A 36 -10.95 -1.90 -1.31
N ALA A 37 -10.33 -0.73 -1.33
CA ALA A 37 -9.74 -0.11 -0.16
C ALA A 37 -10.14 1.35 -0.06
N SER A 38 -10.31 1.84 1.17
CA SER A 38 -10.58 3.25 1.47
C SER A 38 -9.70 3.69 2.63
N ASP A 39 -9.14 4.87 2.54
CA ASP A 39 -8.17 5.41 3.49
C ASP A 39 -8.50 6.88 3.79
N LEU A 40 -8.60 7.21 5.07
CA LEU A 40 -8.79 8.57 5.57
C LEU A 40 -7.56 8.96 6.40
N VAL A 41 -6.92 10.05 6.01
CA VAL A 41 -5.78 10.62 6.74
C VAL A 41 -6.15 12.04 7.15
N ALA A 42 -5.94 12.40 8.40
CA ALA A 42 -6.14 13.75 8.90
C ALA A 42 -4.90 14.24 9.64
N GLY A 43 -4.37 15.37 9.24
CA GLY A 43 -3.30 16.09 9.93
C GLY A 43 -3.86 17.23 10.74
N PHE A 44 -3.34 17.47 11.94
CA PHE A 44 -3.80 18.51 12.85
C PHE A 44 -2.87 19.72 12.91
N GLN A 45 -1.68 19.62 12.33
CA GLN A 45 -0.67 20.69 12.38
C GLN A 45 0.07 20.80 11.03
N ASP A 46 0.30 22.05 10.59
CA ASP A 46 1.16 22.34 9.44
C ASP A 46 2.64 22.42 9.90
N LYS A 47 3.29 21.27 10.00
CA LYS A 47 4.72 21.18 10.34
C LYS A 47 5.39 20.07 9.52
N TYR A 48 6.58 20.38 8.99
CA TYR A 48 7.38 19.48 8.18
C TYR A 48 6.61 18.93 6.96
N TYR A 49 6.40 17.62 6.89
CA TYR A 49 5.64 16.91 5.86
C TYR A 49 4.15 16.77 6.17
N ALA A 50 3.73 17.07 7.40
CA ALA A 50 2.33 17.00 7.80
C ALA A 50 1.63 18.31 7.47
N ARG A 51 0.50 18.22 6.80
CA ARG A 51 -0.40 19.34 6.55
C ARG A 51 -1.65 19.21 7.42
N ALA A 52 -2.12 20.30 8.00
CA ALA A 52 -3.38 20.35 8.74
C ALA A 52 -4.58 20.23 7.78
N LYS A 53 -4.62 19.11 7.03
CA LYS A 53 -5.65 18.82 6.04
C LYS A 53 -6.02 17.35 6.11
N TRP A 54 -7.28 17.05 5.83
CA TRP A 54 -7.73 15.68 5.66
C TRP A 54 -7.56 15.24 4.20
N ARG A 55 -7.32 13.96 4.01
CA ARG A 55 -7.26 13.30 2.70
C ARG A 55 -8.08 12.03 2.78
N TRP A 56 -9.04 11.89 1.90
CA TRP A 56 -9.78 10.65 1.69
C TRP A 56 -9.36 10.03 0.37
N SER A 57 -9.10 8.73 0.38
CA SER A 57 -8.70 7.97 -0.81
C SER A 57 -9.55 6.72 -0.93
N ILE A 58 -9.92 6.36 -2.14
CA ILE A 58 -10.57 5.10 -2.47
C ILE A 58 -9.81 4.46 -3.61
N GLY A 59 -9.60 3.15 -3.53
CA GLY A 59 -8.90 2.37 -4.55
C GLY A 59 -9.62 1.06 -4.83
N LEU A 60 -9.51 0.64 -6.08
CA LEU A 60 -9.97 -0.64 -6.58
C LEU A 60 -8.81 -1.34 -7.28
N GLU A 61 -8.55 -2.59 -6.91
CA GLU A 61 -7.65 -3.48 -7.62
C GLU A 61 -8.46 -4.63 -8.23
N TRP A 62 -8.38 -4.80 -9.53
CA TRP A 62 -8.97 -5.93 -10.23
C TRP A 62 -7.97 -7.06 -10.36
N THR A 63 -8.28 -8.21 -9.76
CA THR A 63 -7.38 -9.37 -9.58
C THR A 63 -7.84 -10.62 -10.32
N LYS A 64 -8.80 -10.50 -11.25
CA LYS A 64 -9.29 -11.65 -12.03
C LYS A 64 -8.17 -12.35 -12.82
N MET A 65 -7.23 -11.57 -13.36
CA MET A 65 -5.99 -12.07 -13.95
C MET A 65 -4.88 -11.95 -12.91
N GLU A 66 -4.46 -13.07 -12.31
CA GLU A 66 -3.42 -13.10 -11.27
C GLU A 66 -2.08 -12.50 -11.76
N SER A 67 -1.78 -12.67 -13.06
CA SER A 67 -0.55 -12.15 -13.67
C SER A 67 -0.61 -10.66 -14.04
N LEU A 68 -1.81 -10.07 -14.11
CA LEU A 68 -1.99 -8.69 -14.60
C LEU A 68 -3.02 -7.93 -13.73
N PRO A 69 -2.69 -7.58 -12.48
CA PRO A 69 -3.56 -6.75 -11.66
C PRO A 69 -3.67 -5.33 -12.24
N LEU A 70 -4.90 -4.85 -12.37
CA LEU A 70 -5.21 -3.48 -12.76
C LEU A 70 -5.69 -2.71 -11.54
N ARG A 71 -5.23 -1.47 -11.38
CA ARG A 71 -5.57 -0.62 -10.25
C ARG A 71 -6.09 0.71 -10.71
N ILE A 72 -7.12 1.20 -10.03
CA ILE A 72 -7.61 2.56 -10.17
C ILE A 72 -7.80 3.14 -8.77
N GLY A 73 -7.44 4.39 -8.58
CA GLY A 73 -7.59 5.06 -7.30
C GLY A 73 -8.00 6.51 -7.49
N TYR A 74 -8.76 7.01 -6.55
CA TYR A 74 -9.11 8.40 -6.49
C TYR A 74 -8.84 8.94 -5.08
N SER A 75 -8.20 10.08 -4.99
CA SER A 75 -7.99 10.74 -3.71
C SER A 75 -8.47 12.17 -3.74
N TRP A 76 -9.06 12.57 -2.64
CA TRP A 76 -9.56 13.89 -2.40
C TRP A 76 -8.93 14.46 -1.12
N ALA A 77 -8.22 15.57 -1.22
CA ALA A 77 -7.55 16.19 -0.10
C ALA A 77 -7.93 17.67 -0.03
N GLY A 78 -8.88 18.01 0.87
CA GLY A 78 -9.36 19.39 1.05
C GLY A 78 -9.94 19.99 -0.23
N ALA A 79 -9.93 21.33 -0.32
CA ALA A 79 -10.56 22.06 -1.42
C ALA A 79 -9.80 21.93 -2.77
N ASP A 80 -8.50 21.62 -2.78
CA ASP A 80 -7.64 21.89 -3.94
C ASP A 80 -6.89 20.69 -4.52
N LEU A 81 -6.97 19.50 -3.93
CA LEU A 81 -6.16 18.36 -4.37
C LEU A 81 -7.03 17.14 -4.67
N LYS A 82 -7.43 17.03 -5.93
CA LYS A 82 -8.06 15.83 -6.49
C LYS A 82 -7.01 15.09 -7.30
N GLU A 83 -6.84 13.79 -7.07
CA GLU A 83 -5.88 12.97 -7.78
C GLU A 83 -6.56 11.68 -8.25
N LEU A 84 -6.51 11.44 -9.56
CA LEU A 84 -6.91 10.17 -10.18
C LEU A 84 -5.64 9.38 -10.47
N SER A 85 -5.55 8.16 -9.97
CA SER A 85 -4.43 7.26 -10.18
C SER A 85 -4.88 6.00 -10.90
N MET A 86 -4.03 5.50 -11.78
CA MET A 86 -4.19 4.23 -12.48
C MET A 86 -2.90 3.45 -12.39
N GLY A 87 -2.98 2.13 -12.32
CA GLY A 87 -1.82 1.26 -12.25
C GLY A 87 -2.05 -0.05 -12.94
N ILE A 88 -0.98 -0.60 -13.49
CA ILE A 88 -0.92 -1.94 -14.05
C ILE A 88 0.26 -2.66 -13.45
N GLY A 89 0.04 -3.88 -13.00
CA GLY A 89 1.09 -4.76 -12.52
C GLY A 89 1.31 -5.92 -13.47
N TYR A 90 2.50 -6.46 -13.49
CA TYR A 90 2.84 -7.73 -14.13
C TYR A 90 3.51 -8.63 -13.12
N ARG A 91 2.94 -9.81 -12.90
CA ARG A 91 3.43 -10.79 -11.94
C ARG A 91 3.59 -12.16 -12.62
N LYS A 92 4.82 -12.58 -12.81
CA LYS A 92 5.11 -13.91 -13.38
C LYS A 92 6.36 -14.49 -12.73
N GLY A 93 6.18 -15.60 -12.00
CA GLY A 93 7.26 -16.24 -11.27
C GLY A 93 7.94 -15.29 -10.28
N PRO A 94 9.27 -15.13 -10.32
CA PRO A 94 9.99 -14.26 -9.39
C PRO A 94 9.93 -12.78 -9.75
N ILE A 95 9.34 -12.42 -10.89
CA ILE A 95 9.32 -11.06 -11.42
C ILE A 95 7.98 -10.40 -11.09
N ILE A 96 8.06 -9.25 -10.42
CA ILE A 96 6.94 -8.33 -10.21
C ILE A 96 7.35 -6.99 -10.79
N TRP A 97 6.55 -6.48 -11.72
CA TRP A 97 6.73 -5.16 -12.29
C TRP A 97 5.42 -4.39 -12.17
N ASP A 98 5.49 -3.19 -11.61
CA ASP A 98 4.35 -2.31 -11.43
C ASP A 98 4.62 -0.99 -12.14
N LEU A 99 3.60 -0.48 -12.85
CA LEU A 99 3.60 0.82 -13.51
C LEU A 99 2.38 1.61 -13.02
N GLY A 100 2.58 2.84 -12.61
CA GLY A 100 1.52 3.70 -12.09
C GLY A 100 1.56 5.10 -12.70
N PHE A 101 0.37 5.65 -12.94
CA PHE A 101 0.15 7.00 -13.41
C PHE A 101 -0.80 7.72 -12.45
N ALA A 102 -0.57 9.00 -12.19
CA ALA A 102 -1.51 9.81 -11.44
C ALA A 102 -1.63 11.22 -12.04
N PHE A 103 -2.86 11.67 -12.15
CA PHE A 103 -3.24 12.98 -12.66
C PHE A 103 -3.78 13.83 -11.50
N ARG A 104 -3.21 15.01 -11.31
CA ARG A 104 -3.59 15.90 -10.23
C ARG A 104 -4.40 17.08 -10.75
N ASN A 105 -5.53 17.36 -10.06
CA ASN A 105 -6.44 18.49 -10.32
C ASN A 105 -7.03 18.55 -11.74
N GLY A 106 -7.09 17.44 -12.45
CA GLY A 106 -7.73 17.34 -13.77
C GLY A 106 -7.64 15.92 -14.30
N THR A 107 -8.65 15.49 -15.03
CA THR A 107 -8.71 14.16 -15.66
C THR A 107 -8.27 14.18 -17.13
N TRP A 108 -8.13 15.37 -17.72
CA TRP A 108 -7.70 15.55 -19.12
C TRP A 108 -6.35 16.24 -19.20
N LEU A 109 -5.55 15.90 -20.22
CA LEU A 109 -4.19 16.39 -20.41
C LEU A 109 -4.07 17.92 -20.36
N HIS A 110 -5.07 18.65 -20.85
CA HIS A 110 -5.03 20.12 -20.88
C HIS A 110 -5.57 20.79 -19.60
N THR A 111 -6.22 20.03 -18.71
CA THR A 111 -6.74 20.57 -17.44
C THR A 111 -5.93 20.13 -16.21
N MET A 112 -5.05 19.13 -16.37
CA MET A 112 -4.23 18.63 -15.26
C MET A 112 -3.17 19.66 -14.85
N LYS A 113 -3.02 19.83 -13.54
CA LYS A 113 -1.97 20.68 -12.93
C LYS A 113 -0.73 19.90 -12.49
N GLY A 114 -0.73 18.59 -12.67
CA GLY A 114 0.39 17.74 -12.35
C GLY A 114 0.21 16.32 -12.84
N PHE A 115 1.32 15.69 -13.18
CA PHE A 115 1.40 14.30 -13.61
C PHE A 115 2.48 13.59 -12.82
N ASN A 116 2.17 12.41 -12.30
CA ASN A 116 3.11 11.54 -11.64
C ASN A 116 3.20 10.21 -12.40
N LEU A 117 4.42 9.77 -12.65
CA LEU A 117 4.73 8.45 -13.19
C LEU A 117 5.56 7.69 -12.17
N SER A 118 5.17 6.47 -11.87
CA SER A 118 5.91 5.58 -10.98
C SER A 118 6.12 4.23 -11.63
N THR A 119 7.29 3.65 -11.45
CA THR A 119 7.58 2.27 -11.84
C THR A 119 8.27 1.55 -10.70
N GLY A 120 7.88 0.32 -10.45
CA GLY A 120 8.45 -0.54 -9.43
C GLY A 120 8.85 -1.87 -10.04
N PHE A 121 10.04 -2.35 -9.72
CA PHE A 121 10.52 -3.66 -10.14
C PHE A 121 11.00 -4.44 -8.93
N THR A 122 10.46 -5.65 -8.74
CA THR A 122 10.82 -6.52 -7.62
C THR A 122 11.16 -7.90 -8.14
N LEU A 123 12.32 -8.40 -7.71
CA LEU A 123 12.72 -9.79 -7.90
C LEU A 123 12.56 -10.53 -6.59
N THR A 124 11.73 -11.58 -6.58
CA THR A 124 11.55 -12.45 -5.43
C THR A 124 12.36 -13.74 -5.61
N SER A 125 12.72 -14.38 -4.50
CA SER A 125 13.43 -15.66 -4.55
C SER A 125 12.59 -16.74 -5.23
N PHE A 126 13.22 -17.56 -6.07
CA PHE A 126 12.57 -18.65 -6.83
C PHE A 126 11.89 -19.72 -5.96
N GLY A 127 12.13 -19.75 -4.64
CA GLY A 127 11.60 -20.79 -3.74
C GLY A 127 10.35 -20.42 -2.93
N GLY A 128 9.80 -19.19 -3.05
CA GLY A 128 8.83 -18.64 -2.09
C GLY A 128 7.40 -18.43 -2.56
N TRP A 129 7.11 -18.49 -3.85
CA TRP A 129 5.76 -18.24 -4.35
C TRP A 129 4.98 -19.53 -4.55
N LYS A 130 4.42 -20.07 -3.45
CA LYS A 130 3.29 -20.99 -3.56
C LYS A 130 2.01 -20.17 -3.61
N SER A 131 1.23 -20.28 -4.66
CA SER A 131 -0.09 -19.64 -4.75
C SER A 131 -0.96 -20.10 -3.57
N ASP A 132 -1.88 -19.26 -3.11
CA ASP A 132 -2.81 -19.61 -2.02
C ASP A 132 -3.63 -20.87 -2.35
N THR A 133 -3.76 -21.22 -3.63
CA THR A 133 -4.37 -22.43 -4.13
C THR A 133 -3.53 -23.68 -3.80
N GLU A 134 -2.20 -23.63 -3.94
CA GLU A 134 -1.31 -24.73 -3.57
C GLU A 134 -1.21 -24.92 -2.05
N LYS A 135 -1.26 -23.81 -1.27
CA LYS A 135 -1.36 -23.91 0.20
C LYS A 135 -2.62 -24.62 0.64
N LYS A 136 -3.79 -24.32 0.04
CA LYS A 136 -5.04 -24.99 0.34
C LYS A 136 -5.02 -26.48 -0.05
N GLN A 137 -4.32 -26.85 -1.11
CA GLN A 137 -4.22 -28.24 -1.57
C GLN A 137 -3.26 -29.06 -0.70
N SER A 138 -2.15 -28.45 -0.27
CA SER A 138 -1.20 -29.04 0.70
C SER A 138 -1.86 -29.30 2.06
N ASP A 139 -2.64 -28.32 2.56
CA ASP A 139 -3.37 -28.46 3.83
C ASP A 139 -4.45 -29.55 3.80
N LYS A 140 -5.15 -29.70 2.67
CA LYS A 140 -6.12 -30.80 2.48
C LYS A 140 -5.42 -32.17 2.43
N GLY A 141 -4.25 -32.26 1.82
CA GLY A 141 -3.44 -33.48 1.76
C GLY A 141 -2.96 -33.88 3.16
N LEU A 142 -2.43 -32.96 3.94
CA LEU A 142 -1.98 -33.21 5.31
C LEU A 142 -3.13 -33.63 6.26
N ARG A 143 -4.28 -32.96 6.19
CA ARG A 143 -5.47 -33.34 6.98
C ARG A 143 -6.00 -34.74 6.61
N GLY A 144 -5.95 -35.09 5.33
CA GLY A 144 -6.32 -36.45 4.86
C GLY A 144 -5.40 -37.54 5.40
N LEU A 145 -4.09 -37.27 5.47
CA LEU A 145 -3.10 -38.17 6.06
C LEU A 145 -3.29 -38.34 7.58
N PHE A 146 -3.49 -37.27 8.31
CA PHE A 146 -3.77 -37.29 9.76
C PHE A 146 -5.04 -38.09 10.09
N ASN A 147 -6.10 -37.92 9.31
CA ASN A 147 -7.35 -38.66 9.51
C ASN A 147 -7.19 -40.19 9.23
N ARG A 148 -6.36 -40.56 8.25
CA ARG A 148 -6.04 -41.99 8.00
C ARG A 148 -5.24 -42.61 9.15
N LEU A 149 -4.25 -41.89 9.68
CA LEU A 149 -3.43 -42.37 10.79
C LEU A 149 -4.25 -42.53 12.08
N LYS A 150 -5.18 -41.60 12.34
CA LYS A 150 -6.09 -41.62 13.50
C LYS A 150 -7.05 -42.85 13.39
N LYS A 151 -7.57 -43.16 12.21
CA LYS A 151 -8.48 -44.30 11.96
C LYS A 151 -7.81 -45.64 12.15
N ASN A 152 -6.51 -45.75 11.87
CA ASN A 152 -5.76 -46.97 12.08
C ASN A 152 -5.40 -47.23 13.55
N ARG A 153 -5.34 -46.17 14.37
CA ARG A 153 -5.02 -46.28 15.80
C ARG A 153 -6.20 -46.72 16.67
N THR A 154 -7.43 -46.58 16.17
CA THR A 154 -8.66 -46.99 16.86
C THR A 154 -9.16 -48.42 16.48
N LYS A 155 -8.39 -49.13 15.66
CA LYS A 155 -8.73 -50.52 15.26
C LYS A 155 -7.84 -51.62 15.89
N ASN A 156 -6.93 -51.24 16.76
CA ASN A 156 -6.16 -52.16 17.63
C ASN A 156 -6.59 -51.88 19.12
#